data_e0701b327010451a1dc7ef1bf17e0969
#
_entry.id   e0701b327010451a1dc7ef1bf17e0969
#
_cell.length_a   1.000
_cell.length_b   1.000
_cell.length_c   1.000
_cell.angle_alpha   90.00
_cell.angle_beta   90.00
_cell.angle_gamma   90.00
#
_symmetry.space_group_name_H-M   'P 1'
#
loop_
_entity.id
_entity.type
_entity.pdbx_description
1 polymer ?
#
loop_
_entity_poly.entity_id
_entity_poly.type
_entity_poly.pdbx_seq_one_letter_code
_entity_poly.pdbx_strand_id
1 'polypeptide(L)'
;MGKGRLPVTGIIAKNSVVAAGFPVNGSLLANEEVDLVAEIVGKVRKIYFQEGVAVKKGQLLLKVDDADLQAQLTRAEFQKKLLAEKLERQRILLKRESISREAFDQLQTDYNMLEADIELLKVKISRTEIRAPFDGVMGFRYVSEGSYVQPSSQIARIVDNSTLKYEFNIPEKYADNNLNGQEVFFKVTGNAKLYSAKVYAVDPFIDVQTRMILLRARFRNTNGELMPGMFAKGNLVVGGKTEFIAVPTEAVVPEMDGKRMWIVKNGKALSVPVETESRDEKNVEVTSGISVGDTVLTGGLMQLRDGMAVEVKMKR
;
A
#
# COMPACT_ATOMS: atom_id res chain seq x y z
N MET A 1 45.69 -40.94 36.76
CA MET A 1 44.79 -39.82 36.96
C MET A 1 43.87 -39.72 35.74
N GLY A 2 42.60 -40.13 35.86
CA GLY A 2 41.65 -40.09 34.78
C GLY A 2 41.39 -38.63 34.35
N LYS A 3 41.67 -38.31 33.09
CA LYS A 3 41.33 -37.02 32.52
C LYS A 3 39.81 -36.89 32.53
N GLY A 4 39.25 -36.25 33.54
CA GLY A 4 37.82 -35.95 33.61
C GLY A 4 37.44 -35.15 32.36
N ARG A 5 36.39 -35.61 31.64
CA ARG A 5 35.81 -34.83 30.55
C ARG A 5 35.10 -33.61 31.14
N LEU A 6 35.33 -32.43 30.57
CA LEU A 6 34.68 -31.23 31.02
C LEU A 6 33.18 -31.27 30.62
N PRO A 7 32.26 -31.17 31.60
CA PRO A 7 30.84 -31.11 31.24
C PRO A 7 30.50 -29.75 30.60
N VAL A 8 29.91 -29.77 29.40
CA VAL A 8 29.53 -28.59 28.60
C VAL A 8 28.13 -28.75 28.07
N THR A 9 27.47 -27.65 27.78
CA THR A 9 26.17 -27.68 27.09
C THR A 9 26.34 -27.35 25.62
N GLY A 10 25.55 -27.98 24.76
CA GLY A 10 25.61 -27.76 23.32
C GLY A 10 24.29 -28.00 22.62
N ILE A 11 24.22 -27.54 21.40
CA ILE A 11 23.10 -27.75 20.45
C ILE A 11 23.63 -28.34 19.14
N ILE A 12 22.76 -28.98 18.39
CA ILE A 12 23.07 -29.33 17.01
C ILE A 12 22.76 -28.16 16.11
N ALA A 13 23.72 -27.72 15.31
CA ALA A 13 23.56 -26.71 14.28
C ALA A 13 22.53 -27.18 13.23
N LYS A 14 21.45 -26.46 13.08
CA LYS A 14 20.39 -26.76 12.14
C LYS A 14 20.31 -25.66 11.08
N ASN A 15 19.99 -26.06 9.87
CA ASN A 15 19.68 -25.10 8.84
C ASN A 15 18.45 -24.29 9.28
N SER A 16 18.58 -23.01 9.37
CA SER A 16 17.49 -22.08 9.60
C SER A 16 17.29 -21.29 8.31
N VAL A 17 16.13 -21.48 7.72
CA VAL A 17 15.69 -20.65 6.60
C VAL A 17 15.01 -19.43 7.20
N VAL A 18 15.80 -18.45 7.56
CA VAL A 18 15.25 -17.10 7.76
C VAL A 18 15.56 -16.33 6.49
N ALA A 19 14.55 -15.81 5.85
CA ALA A 19 14.78 -14.90 4.77
C ALA A 19 15.61 -13.74 5.33
N ALA A 20 16.83 -13.55 4.83
CA ALA A 20 17.63 -12.39 5.16
C ALA A 20 16.80 -11.16 4.89
N GLY A 21 16.30 -10.52 5.93
CA GLY A 21 15.35 -9.44 5.84
C GLY A 21 15.95 -8.17 6.37
N PHE A 22 15.73 -7.09 5.65
CA PHE A 22 16.11 -5.76 6.08
C PHE A 22 14.97 -5.13 6.90
N PRO A 23 15.21 -4.67 8.14
CA PRO A 23 14.17 -4.04 8.94
C PRO A 23 13.75 -2.71 8.30
N VAL A 24 12.46 -2.54 8.11
CA VAL A 24 11.84 -1.35 7.52
C VAL A 24 10.75 -0.80 8.42
N ASN A 25 10.66 0.51 8.46
CA ASN A 25 9.58 1.21 9.13
C ASN A 25 8.81 2.02 8.11
N GLY A 26 7.50 2.10 8.27
CA GLY A 26 6.67 2.82 7.34
C GLY A 26 5.24 2.98 7.82
N SER A 27 4.36 3.40 6.92
CA SER A 27 2.95 3.66 7.21
C SER A 27 2.05 2.97 6.21
N LEU A 28 0.86 2.63 6.65
CA LEU A 28 -0.18 2.12 5.78
C LEU A 28 -0.93 3.28 5.15
N LEU A 29 -1.10 3.26 3.84
CA LEU A 29 -1.89 4.21 3.07
C LEU A 29 -3.12 3.51 2.52
N ALA A 30 -4.18 4.28 2.27
CA ALA A 30 -5.35 3.80 1.56
C ALA A 30 -5.00 3.35 0.13
N ASN A 31 -5.82 2.48 -0.45
CA ASN A 31 -5.71 2.20 -1.88
C ASN A 31 -6.05 3.46 -2.69
N GLU A 32 -7.18 4.06 -2.36
CA GLU A 32 -7.62 5.34 -2.90
C GLU A 32 -8.25 6.17 -1.78
N GLU A 33 -8.00 7.48 -1.77
CA GLU A 33 -8.72 8.41 -0.91
C GLU A 33 -8.95 9.71 -1.67
N VAL A 34 -10.13 10.26 -1.51
CA VAL A 34 -10.53 11.52 -2.17
C VAL A 34 -11.37 12.35 -1.23
N ASP A 35 -11.02 13.63 -1.14
CA ASP A 35 -11.91 14.64 -0.55
C ASP A 35 -12.95 15.03 -1.59
N LEU A 36 -14.21 14.66 -1.34
CA LEU A 36 -15.33 15.04 -2.17
C LEU A 36 -15.62 16.51 -1.94
N VAL A 37 -15.64 17.27 -3.03
CA VAL A 37 -15.88 18.72 -3.01
C VAL A 37 -17.06 19.08 -3.89
N ALA A 38 -17.72 20.21 -3.60
CA ALA A 38 -18.72 20.76 -4.48
C ALA A 38 -18.07 21.31 -5.76
N GLU A 39 -18.69 21.07 -6.91
CA GLU A 39 -18.24 21.59 -8.21
C GLU A 39 -19.05 22.81 -8.66
N ILE A 40 -20.19 23.03 -8.02
CA ILE A 40 -21.15 24.11 -8.38
C ILE A 40 -21.59 24.85 -7.13
N VAL A 41 -21.97 26.10 -7.32
CA VAL A 41 -22.61 26.92 -6.29
C VAL A 41 -24.06 26.51 -6.12
N GLY A 42 -24.53 26.37 -4.87
CA GLY A 42 -25.94 26.12 -4.63
C GLY A 42 -26.23 25.65 -3.20
N LYS A 43 -27.50 25.48 -2.91
CA LYS A 43 -27.98 24.96 -1.63
C LYS A 43 -27.98 23.43 -1.63
N VAL A 44 -27.46 22.78 -0.60
CA VAL A 44 -27.55 21.33 -0.43
C VAL A 44 -29.02 20.95 -0.24
N ARG A 45 -29.56 20.19 -1.19
CA ARG A 45 -30.96 19.75 -1.17
C ARG A 45 -31.12 18.50 -0.32
N LYS A 46 -30.24 17.52 -0.51
CA LYS A 46 -30.31 16.25 0.20
C LYS A 46 -28.96 15.53 0.26
N ILE A 47 -28.74 14.80 1.36
CA ILE A 47 -27.58 13.94 1.60
C ILE A 47 -28.06 12.48 1.65
N TYR A 48 -27.41 11.58 0.89
CA TYR A 48 -27.83 10.19 0.71
C TYR A 48 -26.86 9.19 1.30
N PHE A 49 -25.86 9.62 2.07
CA PHE A 49 -24.89 8.75 2.73
C PHE A 49 -24.92 8.97 4.26
N GLN A 50 -24.42 8.00 4.97
CA GLN A 50 -24.13 8.08 6.40
C GLN A 50 -22.62 7.99 6.63
N GLU A 51 -22.15 8.68 7.65
CA GLU A 51 -20.74 8.65 8.07
C GLU A 51 -20.35 7.25 8.53
N GLY A 52 -19.15 6.79 8.16
CA GLY A 52 -18.64 5.47 8.50
C GLY A 52 -19.27 4.31 7.72
N VAL A 53 -20.19 4.57 6.80
CA VAL A 53 -20.88 3.52 6.02
C VAL A 53 -20.23 3.34 4.65
N ALA A 54 -20.18 2.08 4.20
CA ALA A 54 -19.66 1.74 2.87
C ALA A 54 -20.63 2.21 1.77
N VAL A 55 -20.06 2.72 0.68
CA VAL A 55 -20.79 3.16 -0.52
C VAL A 55 -20.18 2.53 -1.76
N LYS A 56 -20.98 2.46 -2.82
CA LYS A 56 -20.58 1.88 -4.10
C LYS A 56 -20.23 2.96 -5.12
N LYS A 57 -19.31 2.65 -6.03
CA LYS A 57 -18.98 3.51 -7.17
C LYS A 57 -20.24 3.94 -7.93
N GLY A 58 -20.35 5.23 -8.22
CA GLY A 58 -21.50 5.83 -8.91
C GLY A 58 -22.72 6.10 -8.02
N GLN A 59 -22.73 5.64 -6.75
CA GLN A 59 -23.79 5.95 -5.80
C GLN A 59 -23.91 7.45 -5.60
N LEU A 60 -25.14 7.97 -5.65
CA LEU A 60 -25.42 9.38 -5.37
C LEU A 60 -25.21 9.62 -3.86
N LEU A 61 -24.36 10.60 -3.54
CA LEU A 61 -23.99 10.93 -2.16
C LEU A 61 -24.64 12.23 -1.70
N LEU A 62 -24.69 13.22 -2.59
CA LEU A 62 -25.26 14.53 -2.27
C LEU A 62 -25.86 15.14 -3.54
N LYS A 63 -26.97 15.85 -3.36
CA LYS A 63 -27.63 16.63 -4.40
C LYS A 63 -27.67 18.09 -4.00
N VAL A 64 -27.12 18.93 -4.84
CA VAL A 64 -27.29 20.40 -4.79
C VAL A 64 -28.58 20.74 -5.53
N ASP A 65 -29.27 21.80 -5.13
CA ASP A 65 -30.49 22.26 -5.78
C ASP A 65 -30.21 22.66 -7.22
N ASP A 66 -30.95 22.06 -8.14
CA ASP A 66 -30.82 22.23 -9.57
C ASP A 66 -32.15 22.65 -10.26
N ALA A 67 -33.13 23.08 -9.46
CA ALA A 67 -34.47 23.41 -9.99
C ALA A 67 -34.41 24.41 -11.14
N ASP A 68 -33.56 25.44 -11.00
CA ASP A 68 -33.40 26.45 -12.05
C ASP A 68 -32.77 25.89 -13.32
N LEU A 69 -31.78 24.99 -13.19
CA LEU A 69 -31.13 24.33 -14.33
C LEU A 69 -32.10 23.38 -15.03
N GLN A 70 -32.92 22.65 -14.29
CA GLN A 70 -33.95 21.78 -14.85
C GLN A 70 -35.01 22.58 -15.64
N ALA A 71 -35.42 23.73 -15.11
CA ALA A 71 -36.35 24.61 -15.81
C ALA A 71 -35.73 25.16 -17.10
N GLN A 72 -34.45 25.55 -17.08
CA GLN A 72 -33.71 25.98 -18.27
C GLN A 72 -33.58 24.85 -19.29
N LEU A 73 -33.26 23.65 -18.87
CA LEU A 73 -33.16 22.47 -19.73
C LEU A 73 -34.50 22.20 -20.43
N THR A 74 -35.59 22.16 -19.67
CA THR A 74 -36.95 21.94 -20.21
C THR A 74 -37.33 22.99 -21.26
N ARG A 75 -37.02 24.27 -20.99
CA ARG A 75 -37.24 25.35 -21.96
C ARG A 75 -36.43 25.13 -23.25
N ALA A 76 -35.15 24.82 -23.13
CA ALA A 76 -34.28 24.58 -24.28
C ALA A 76 -34.73 23.36 -25.11
N GLU A 77 -35.19 22.30 -24.45
CA GLU A 77 -35.75 21.12 -25.14
C GLU A 77 -37.01 21.44 -25.95
N PHE A 78 -37.92 22.28 -25.42
CA PHE A 78 -39.06 22.74 -26.19
C PHE A 78 -38.66 23.61 -27.39
N GLN A 79 -37.67 24.48 -27.25
CA GLN A 79 -37.10 25.26 -28.33
C GLN A 79 -36.47 24.37 -29.41
N LYS A 80 -35.69 23.34 -28.98
CA LYS A 80 -35.10 22.34 -29.89
C LYS A 80 -36.18 21.62 -30.71
N LYS A 81 -37.26 21.19 -30.04
CA LYS A 81 -38.40 20.56 -30.73
C LYS A 81 -39.01 21.46 -31.81
N LEU A 82 -39.24 22.74 -31.48
CA LEU A 82 -39.77 23.71 -32.44
C LEU A 82 -38.84 23.92 -33.64
N LEU A 83 -37.52 24.05 -33.40
CA LEU A 83 -36.52 24.20 -34.47
C LEU A 83 -36.42 22.93 -35.33
N ALA A 84 -36.50 21.75 -34.73
CA ALA A 84 -36.49 20.48 -35.46
C ALA A 84 -37.68 20.38 -36.44
N GLU A 85 -38.87 20.77 -35.98
CA GLU A 85 -40.08 20.81 -36.86
C GLU A 85 -39.97 21.85 -37.99
N LYS A 86 -39.34 23.01 -37.69
CA LYS A 86 -39.05 24.03 -38.70
C LYS A 86 -38.05 23.53 -39.74
N LEU A 87 -36.94 22.88 -39.28
CA LEU A 87 -35.93 22.32 -40.15
C LEU A 87 -36.52 21.30 -41.14
N GLU A 88 -37.37 20.40 -40.65
CA GLU A 88 -37.97 19.39 -41.53
C GLU A 88 -38.86 20.03 -42.59
N ARG A 89 -39.66 21.05 -42.22
CA ARG A 89 -40.43 21.83 -43.19
C ARG A 89 -39.54 22.53 -44.22
N GLN A 90 -38.49 23.20 -43.78
CA GLN A 90 -37.53 23.90 -44.64
C GLN A 90 -36.75 22.92 -45.53
N ARG A 91 -36.44 21.74 -45.05
CA ARG A 91 -35.81 20.67 -45.86
C ARG A 91 -36.67 20.24 -47.05
N ILE A 92 -38.00 20.14 -46.86
CA ILE A 92 -38.93 19.83 -47.95
C ILE A 92 -38.98 20.97 -48.95
N LEU A 93 -39.01 22.24 -48.49
CA LEU A 93 -39.04 23.42 -49.34
C LEU A 93 -37.72 23.60 -50.12
N LEU A 94 -36.57 23.29 -49.50
CA LEU A 94 -35.27 23.31 -50.17
C LEU A 94 -35.20 22.31 -51.32
N LYS A 95 -35.74 21.08 -51.12
CA LYS A 95 -35.86 20.08 -52.20
C LYS A 95 -36.71 20.51 -53.35
N ARG A 96 -37.63 21.45 -53.11
CA ARG A 96 -38.49 22.04 -54.12
C ARG A 96 -37.97 23.38 -54.70
N GLU A 97 -36.73 23.73 -54.36
CA GLU A 97 -36.06 24.99 -54.74
C GLU A 97 -36.86 26.25 -54.32
N SER A 98 -37.72 26.12 -53.31
CA SER A 98 -38.59 27.19 -52.82
C SER A 98 -37.92 28.06 -51.74
N ILE A 99 -36.73 27.76 -51.31
CA ILE A 99 -35.93 28.54 -50.37
C ILE A 99 -34.46 28.52 -50.77
N SER A 100 -33.69 29.51 -50.31
CA SER A 100 -32.25 29.50 -50.52
C SER A 100 -31.55 28.48 -49.60
N ARG A 101 -30.43 27.94 -50.04
CA ARG A 101 -29.58 27.06 -49.24
C ARG A 101 -29.03 27.77 -47.98
N GLU A 102 -28.71 29.05 -48.11
CA GLU A 102 -28.26 29.89 -47.00
C GLU A 102 -29.29 29.95 -45.86
N ALA A 103 -30.58 30.14 -46.18
CA ALA A 103 -31.64 30.17 -45.17
C ALA A 103 -31.80 28.82 -44.44
N PHE A 104 -31.62 27.70 -45.13
CA PHE A 104 -31.61 26.37 -44.54
C PHE A 104 -30.38 26.18 -43.65
N ASP A 105 -29.18 26.53 -44.16
CA ASP A 105 -27.91 26.36 -43.42
C ASP A 105 -27.89 27.22 -42.14
N GLN A 106 -28.48 28.42 -42.16
CA GLN A 106 -28.67 29.25 -40.98
C GLN A 106 -29.55 28.55 -39.92
N LEU A 107 -30.70 28.04 -40.32
CA LEU A 107 -31.60 27.34 -39.38
C LEU A 107 -30.98 26.04 -38.82
N GLN A 108 -30.19 25.33 -39.64
CA GLN A 108 -29.43 24.17 -39.20
C GLN A 108 -28.38 24.56 -38.17
N THR A 109 -27.69 25.69 -38.36
CA THR A 109 -26.71 26.21 -37.41
C THR A 109 -27.36 26.57 -36.08
N ASP A 110 -28.52 27.27 -36.12
CA ASP A 110 -29.27 27.63 -34.92
C ASP A 110 -29.71 26.38 -34.13
N TYR A 111 -30.15 25.32 -34.84
CA TYR A 111 -30.46 24.05 -34.20
C TYR A 111 -29.26 23.40 -33.54
N ASN A 112 -28.11 23.38 -34.21
CA ASN A 112 -26.87 22.79 -33.67
C ASN A 112 -26.36 23.56 -32.45
N MET A 113 -26.45 24.91 -32.47
CA MET A 113 -26.09 25.75 -31.30
C MET A 113 -26.99 25.44 -30.12
N LEU A 114 -28.31 25.31 -30.32
CA LEU A 114 -29.21 24.97 -29.21
C LEU A 114 -28.98 23.55 -28.66
N GLU A 115 -28.59 22.62 -29.52
CA GLU A 115 -28.21 21.28 -29.11
C GLU A 115 -26.97 21.32 -28.20
N ALA A 116 -25.97 22.13 -28.55
CA ALA A 116 -24.79 22.34 -27.70
C ALA A 116 -25.13 23.00 -26.35
N ASP A 117 -26.07 23.97 -26.34
CA ASP A 117 -26.54 24.60 -25.10
C ASP A 117 -27.27 23.60 -24.20
N ILE A 118 -28.08 22.69 -24.76
CA ILE A 118 -28.71 21.60 -24.00
C ILE A 118 -27.64 20.68 -23.35
N GLU A 119 -26.62 20.28 -24.09
CA GLU A 119 -25.56 19.46 -23.54
C GLU A 119 -24.79 20.20 -22.41
N LEU A 120 -24.54 21.50 -22.56
CA LEU A 120 -23.95 22.33 -21.51
C LEU A 120 -24.81 22.35 -20.23
N LEU A 121 -26.14 22.48 -20.38
CA LEU A 121 -27.08 22.42 -19.24
C LEU A 121 -27.07 21.06 -18.57
N LYS A 122 -27.03 19.96 -19.31
CA LYS A 122 -26.92 18.60 -18.77
C LYS A 122 -25.63 18.41 -17.98
N VAL A 123 -24.49 18.92 -18.46
CA VAL A 123 -23.23 18.92 -17.75
C VAL A 123 -23.34 19.72 -16.44
N LYS A 124 -23.96 20.91 -16.46
CA LYS A 124 -24.18 21.68 -15.23
C LYS A 124 -25.06 20.92 -14.23
N ILE A 125 -26.10 20.25 -14.68
CA ILE A 125 -27.00 19.43 -13.86
C ILE A 125 -26.24 18.23 -13.29
N SER A 126 -25.40 17.55 -14.08
CA SER A 126 -24.60 16.43 -13.58
C SER A 126 -23.65 16.84 -12.44
N ARG A 127 -23.10 18.06 -12.49
CA ARG A 127 -22.24 18.62 -11.42
C ARG A 127 -22.99 18.95 -10.13
N THR A 128 -24.33 19.00 -10.15
CA THR A 128 -25.14 19.13 -8.93
C THR A 128 -25.26 17.81 -8.16
N GLU A 129 -24.85 16.70 -8.77
CA GLU A 129 -24.90 15.35 -8.22
C GLU A 129 -23.49 14.88 -7.85
N ILE A 130 -23.17 14.90 -6.58
CA ILE A 130 -21.89 14.35 -6.11
C ILE A 130 -22.06 12.85 -5.92
N ARG A 131 -21.27 12.07 -6.67
CA ARG A 131 -21.31 10.60 -6.68
C ARG A 131 -19.98 10.02 -6.24
N ALA A 132 -20.01 8.81 -5.67
CA ALA A 132 -18.81 8.10 -5.26
C ALA A 132 -17.93 7.73 -6.47
N PRO A 133 -16.66 8.13 -6.53
CA PRO A 133 -15.76 7.82 -7.65
C PRO A 133 -15.31 6.35 -7.67
N PHE A 134 -15.30 5.70 -6.52
CA PHE A 134 -14.92 4.29 -6.30
C PHE A 134 -15.71 3.70 -5.11
N ASP A 135 -15.61 2.38 -4.93
CA ASP A 135 -16.14 1.69 -3.75
C ASP A 135 -15.31 2.05 -2.52
N GLY A 136 -15.94 2.50 -1.44
CA GLY A 136 -15.19 2.91 -0.24
C GLY A 136 -16.07 3.16 0.97
N VAL A 137 -15.46 3.62 2.04
CA VAL A 137 -16.15 3.99 3.28
C VAL A 137 -16.16 5.52 3.39
N MET A 138 -17.32 6.07 3.71
CA MET A 138 -17.48 7.51 3.91
C MET A 138 -16.87 7.94 5.25
N GLY A 139 -16.07 8.99 5.24
CA GLY A 139 -15.63 9.69 6.44
C GLY A 139 -16.70 10.64 6.99
N PHE A 140 -16.26 11.60 7.80
CA PHE A 140 -17.17 12.63 8.34
C PHE A 140 -17.62 13.59 7.24
N ARG A 141 -18.82 14.12 7.40
CA ARG A 141 -19.37 15.17 6.53
C ARG A 141 -19.09 16.56 7.11
N TYR A 142 -18.86 17.52 6.23
CA TYR A 142 -18.58 18.90 6.59
C TYR A 142 -19.73 19.84 6.23
N VAL A 143 -20.82 19.30 5.64
CA VAL A 143 -22.00 20.05 5.21
C VAL A 143 -23.27 19.42 5.76
N SER A 144 -24.34 20.21 5.82
CA SER A 144 -25.68 19.78 6.23
C SER A 144 -26.71 20.09 5.15
N GLU A 145 -27.83 19.39 5.17
CA GLU A 145 -28.96 19.74 4.30
C GLU A 145 -29.40 21.17 4.59
N GLY A 146 -29.61 21.94 3.53
CA GLY A 146 -29.92 23.35 3.62
C GLY A 146 -28.73 24.30 3.66
N SER A 147 -27.49 23.83 3.88
CA SER A 147 -26.30 24.67 3.80
C SER A 147 -26.01 25.09 2.35
N TYR A 148 -25.32 26.21 2.20
CA TYR A 148 -24.93 26.76 0.91
C TYR A 148 -23.47 26.36 0.63
N VAL A 149 -23.20 25.78 -0.53
CA VAL A 149 -21.87 25.34 -0.94
C VAL A 149 -21.37 26.13 -2.14
N GLN A 150 -20.04 26.22 -2.25
CA GLN A 150 -19.34 26.85 -3.36
C GLN A 150 -18.35 25.86 -3.96
N PRO A 151 -17.82 26.08 -5.18
CA PRO A 151 -16.75 25.26 -5.72
C PRO A 151 -15.59 25.10 -4.73
N SER A 152 -15.08 23.87 -4.59
CA SER A 152 -14.06 23.47 -3.61
C SER A 152 -14.52 23.41 -2.15
N SER A 153 -15.79 23.68 -1.82
CA SER A 153 -16.32 23.40 -0.47
C SER A 153 -16.22 21.88 -0.22
N GLN A 154 -15.51 21.50 0.83
CA GLN A 154 -15.36 20.09 1.23
C GLN A 154 -16.70 19.54 1.73
N ILE A 155 -17.12 18.41 1.22
CA ILE A 155 -18.37 17.74 1.57
C ILE A 155 -18.12 16.59 2.52
N ALA A 156 -17.25 15.67 2.16
CA ALA A 156 -16.85 14.50 2.93
C ALA A 156 -15.57 13.91 2.35
N ARG A 157 -15.00 12.94 3.03
CA ARG A 157 -13.92 12.11 2.49
C ARG A 157 -14.44 10.71 2.20
N ILE A 158 -13.98 10.10 1.11
CA ILE A 158 -14.19 8.68 0.81
C ILE A 158 -12.84 7.97 0.78
N VAL A 159 -12.79 6.79 1.39
CA VAL A 159 -11.55 6.02 1.54
C VAL A 159 -11.79 4.56 1.13
N ASP A 160 -11.01 4.05 0.20
CA ASP A 160 -10.94 2.62 -0.09
C ASP A 160 -9.84 1.98 0.78
N ASN A 161 -10.27 1.26 1.80
CA ASN A 161 -9.40 0.51 2.71
C ASN A 161 -9.43 -1.01 2.46
N SER A 162 -10.01 -1.48 1.38
CA SER A 162 -10.07 -2.90 0.99
C SER A 162 -8.70 -3.48 0.69
N THR A 163 -7.83 -2.64 0.16
CA THR A 163 -6.42 -2.89 -0.05
C THR A 163 -5.64 -1.73 0.56
N LEU A 164 -4.54 -2.03 1.24
CA LEU A 164 -3.65 -1.02 1.81
C LEU A 164 -2.30 -1.05 1.11
N LYS A 165 -1.67 0.11 1.02
CA LYS A 165 -0.31 0.29 0.51
C LYS A 165 0.60 0.46 1.72
N TYR A 166 1.49 -0.48 1.96
CA TYR A 166 2.56 -0.29 2.95
C TYR A 166 3.68 0.48 2.29
N GLU A 167 3.87 1.71 2.71
CA GLU A 167 4.90 2.62 2.22
C GLU A 167 6.05 2.68 3.22
N PHE A 168 7.27 2.42 2.76
CA PHE A 168 8.46 2.38 3.60
C PHE A 168 9.71 2.74 2.80
N ASN A 169 10.77 3.11 3.53
CA ASN A 169 12.04 3.50 2.95
C ASN A 169 13.13 2.45 3.19
N ILE A 170 14.03 2.31 2.23
CA ILE A 170 15.25 1.50 2.35
C ILE A 170 16.48 2.33 1.95
N PRO A 171 17.69 2.04 2.49
CA PRO A 171 18.92 2.70 2.05
C PRO A 171 19.29 2.42 0.60
N GLU A 172 19.89 3.43 -0.06
CA GLU A 172 20.39 3.43 -1.43
C GLU A 172 21.25 2.20 -1.78
N LYS A 173 22.04 1.70 -0.83
CA LYS A 173 22.92 0.52 -1.04
C LYS A 173 22.18 -0.75 -1.47
N TYR A 174 20.84 -0.79 -1.32
CA TYR A 174 20.00 -1.90 -1.77
C TYR A 174 19.32 -1.64 -3.12
N ALA A 175 19.64 -0.52 -3.81
CA ALA A 175 19.01 -0.13 -5.07
C ALA A 175 19.21 -1.15 -6.20
N ASP A 176 20.37 -1.81 -6.24
CA ASP A 176 20.73 -2.78 -7.28
C ASP A 176 19.99 -4.12 -7.15
N ASN A 177 19.30 -4.35 -6.04
CA ASN A 177 18.51 -5.55 -5.84
C ASN A 177 17.20 -5.46 -6.64
N ASN A 178 16.76 -6.59 -7.18
CA ASN A 178 15.43 -6.67 -7.77
C ASN A 178 14.35 -6.60 -6.69
N LEU A 179 13.94 -5.38 -6.32
CA LEU A 179 13.02 -5.10 -5.22
C LEU A 179 11.57 -5.35 -5.58
N ASN A 180 11.22 -5.25 -6.87
CA ASN A 180 9.86 -5.53 -7.34
C ASN A 180 9.52 -7.00 -7.13
N GLY A 181 8.34 -7.24 -6.55
CA GLY A 181 7.85 -8.59 -6.29
C GLY A 181 8.37 -9.22 -5.00
N GLN A 182 9.29 -8.56 -4.28
CA GLN A 182 9.78 -9.03 -2.98
C GLN A 182 8.68 -8.97 -1.93
N GLU A 183 8.76 -9.89 -0.96
CA GLU A 183 7.83 -9.92 0.17
C GLU A 183 8.34 -9.07 1.32
N VAL A 184 7.43 -8.36 1.94
CA VAL A 184 7.66 -7.65 3.20
C VAL A 184 6.68 -8.16 4.24
N PHE A 185 7.22 -8.65 5.35
CA PHE A 185 6.41 -9.04 6.51
C PHE A 185 6.37 -7.87 7.48
N PHE A 186 5.19 -7.53 7.99
CA PHE A 186 5.07 -6.38 8.87
C PHE A 186 4.08 -6.62 10.02
N LYS A 187 4.26 -5.85 11.08
CA LYS A 187 3.35 -5.75 12.22
C LYS A 187 2.98 -4.29 12.43
N VAL A 188 1.75 -4.05 12.84
CA VAL A 188 1.32 -2.71 13.27
C VAL A 188 1.41 -2.57 14.77
N THR A 189 1.64 -1.35 15.22
CA THR A 189 1.71 -1.05 16.66
C THR A 189 0.39 -1.44 17.33
N GLY A 190 0.48 -2.19 18.43
CA GLY A 190 -0.69 -2.68 19.17
C GLY A 190 -1.30 -3.98 18.66
N ASN A 191 -0.79 -4.56 17.56
CA ASN A 191 -1.23 -5.85 17.04
C ASN A 191 -0.05 -6.81 16.85
N ALA A 192 -0.10 -7.98 17.51
CA ALA A 192 0.96 -8.99 17.41
C ALA A 192 0.92 -9.81 16.12
N LYS A 193 -0.17 -9.70 15.34
CA LYS A 193 -0.37 -10.44 14.09
C LYS A 193 0.65 -10.02 13.04
N LEU A 194 1.22 -11.00 12.37
CA LEU A 194 2.14 -10.80 11.25
C LEU A 194 1.34 -10.76 9.94
N TYR A 195 1.56 -9.72 9.16
CA TYR A 195 0.97 -9.52 7.85
C TYR A 195 2.04 -9.64 6.78
N SER A 196 1.66 -10.05 5.58
CA SER A 196 2.53 -10.10 4.41
C SER A 196 2.01 -9.20 3.32
N ALA A 197 2.91 -8.41 2.73
CA ALA A 197 2.63 -7.57 1.57
C ALA A 197 3.69 -7.82 0.49
N LYS A 198 3.35 -7.53 -0.76
CA LYS A 198 4.24 -7.69 -1.90
C LYS A 198 4.59 -6.32 -2.48
N VAL A 199 5.88 -6.06 -2.62
CA VAL A 199 6.39 -4.83 -3.27
C VAL A 199 5.91 -4.80 -4.72
N TYR A 200 5.24 -3.72 -5.11
CA TYR A 200 4.73 -3.53 -6.47
C TYR A 200 5.30 -2.30 -7.16
N ALA A 201 5.87 -1.38 -6.39
CA ALA A 201 6.48 -0.17 -6.92
C ALA A 201 7.69 0.24 -6.08
N VAL A 202 8.71 0.70 -6.78
CA VAL A 202 9.92 1.33 -6.25
C VAL A 202 9.99 2.70 -6.87
N ASP A 203 10.18 3.73 -6.05
CA ASP A 203 10.34 5.08 -6.57
C ASP A 203 11.64 5.14 -7.38
N PRO A 204 11.63 5.64 -8.63
CA PRO A 204 12.83 5.78 -9.44
C PRO A 204 13.78 6.89 -8.93
N PHE A 205 13.37 7.62 -7.89
CA PHE A 205 14.11 8.71 -7.30
C PHE A 205 14.69 8.32 -5.93
N ILE A 206 15.97 8.66 -5.71
CA ILE A 206 16.63 8.54 -4.40
C ILE A 206 16.61 9.90 -3.74
N ASP A 207 16.04 9.99 -2.54
CA ASP A 207 16.08 11.21 -1.75
C ASP A 207 17.54 11.53 -1.38
N VAL A 208 18.06 12.63 -1.92
CA VAL A 208 19.47 13.02 -1.77
C VAL A 208 19.84 13.44 -0.35
N GLN A 209 18.87 13.84 0.47
CA GLN A 209 19.11 14.25 1.85
C GLN A 209 19.18 13.05 2.78
N THR A 210 18.28 12.09 2.63
CA THR A 210 18.17 10.90 3.49
C THR A 210 18.92 9.70 2.92
N ARG A 211 19.29 9.69 1.65
CA ARG A 211 19.87 8.56 0.92
C ARG A 211 18.99 7.30 1.00
N MET A 212 17.69 7.53 0.88
CA MET A 212 16.67 6.47 0.95
C MET A 212 15.90 6.37 -0.36
N ILE A 213 15.41 5.16 -0.63
CA ILE A 213 14.50 4.84 -1.73
C ILE A 213 13.14 4.52 -1.13
N LEU A 214 12.08 5.09 -1.68
CA LEU A 214 10.72 4.84 -1.27
C LEU A 214 10.15 3.63 -2.00
N LEU A 215 9.58 2.69 -1.25
CA LEU A 215 8.92 1.50 -1.77
C LEU A 215 7.46 1.45 -1.32
N ARG A 216 6.65 0.82 -2.18
CA ARG A 216 5.26 0.50 -1.84
C ARG A 216 4.99 -0.97 -2.04
N ALA A 217 4.44 -1.59 -1.00
CA ALA A 217 3.97 -2.96 -1.04
C ALA A 217 2.45 -3.00 -0.87
N ARG A 218 1.79 -3.93 -1.54
CA ARG A 218 0.32 -4.08 -1.51
C ARG A 218 -0.08 -5.18 -0.54
N PHE A 219 -1.04 -4.84 0.32
CA PHE A 219 -1.65 -5.74 1.29
C PHE A 219 -3.17 -5.75 1.12
N ARG A 220 -3.78 -6.94 1.02
CA ARG A 220 -5.24 -7.08 0.97
C ARG A 220 -5.82 -7.08 2.39
N ASN A 221 -6.61 -6.08 2.72
CA ASN A 221 -7.21 -5.88 4.04
C ASN A 221 -8.61 -6.53 4.12
N THR A 222 -8.68 -7.84 3.95
CA THR A 222 -9.95 -8.59 3.79
C THR A 222 -10.91 -8.42 4.96
N ASN A 223 -10.38 -8.30 6.17
CA ASN A 223 -11.19 -8.21 7.40
C ASN A 223 -11.40 -6.75 7.87
N GLY A 224 -10.84 -5.76 7.19
CA GLY A 224 -10.93 -4.36 7.61
C GLY A 224 -10.23 -4.05 8.96
N GLU A 225 -9.32 -4.95 9.40
CA GLU A 225 -8.64 -4.83 10.71
C GLU A 225 -7.65 -3.66 10.76
N LEU A 226 -7.09 -3.29 9.62
CA LEU A 226 -6.08 -2.24 9.51
C LEU A 226 -6.69 -0.98 8.90
N MET A 227 -6.22 0.17 9.36
CA MET A 227 -6.64 1.47 8.87
C MET A 227 -5.47 2.20 8.20
N PRO A 228 -5.73 3.01 7.16
CA PRO A 228 -4.76 3.97 6.66
C PRO A 228 -4.26 4.87 7.78
N GLY A 229 -3.00 5.27 7.72
CA GLY A 229 -2.33 6.06 8.76
C GLY A 229 -1.66 5.24 9.86
N MET A 230 -1.92 3.94 9.98
CA MET A 230 -1.25 3.10 10.97
C MET A 230 0.23 2.97 10.66
N PHE A 231 1.07 3.11 11.71
CA PHE A 231 2.50 2.86 11.63
C PHE A 231 2.78 1.36 11.68
N ALA A 232 3.65 0.90 10.79
CA ALA A 232 4.02 -0.50 10.66
C ALA A 232 5.54 -0.68 10.69
N LYS A 233 5.98 -1.71 11.42
CA LYS A 233 7.36 -2.19 11.43
C LYS A 233 7.41 -3.49 10.65
N GLY A 234 8.30 -3.56 9.68
CA GLY A 234 8.40 -4.70 8.79
C GLY A 234 9.82 -5.21 8.63
N ASN A 235 9.91 -6.31 7.90
CA ASN A 235 11.15 -6.90 7.44
C ASN A 235 11.00 -7.21 5.95
N LEU A 236 11.76 -6.50 5.12
CA LEU A 236 11.78 -6.70 3.67
C LEU A 236 12.72 -7.85 3.36
N VAL A 237 12.23 -8.88 2.70
CA VAL A 237 13.05 -9.99 2.22
C VAL A 237 13.81 -9.51 0.98
N VAL A 238 15.13 -9.32 1.10
CA VAL A 238 15.99 -8.90 0.01
C VAL A 238 16.97 -10.03 -0.30
N GLY A 239 16.93 -10.52 -1.51
CA GLY A 239 17.77 -11.67 -1.91
C GLY A 239 17.06 -13.01 -1.72
N GLY A 240 17.53 -14.03 -2.42
CA GLY A 240 17.00 -15.39 -2.30
C GLY A 240 17.11 -15.91 -0.86
N LYS A 241 16.43 -17.00 -0.58
CA LYS A 241 16.57 -17.74 0.69
C LYS A 241 18.03 -18.09 0.88
N THR A 242 18.74 -17.30 1.67
CA THR A 242 20.11 -17.67 2.07
C THR A 242 19.97 -18.66 3.21
N GLU A 243 20.43 -19.87 2.97
CA GLU A 243 20.51 -20.87 4.03
C GLU A 243 21.67 -20.49 4.94
N PHE A 244 21.39 -20.24 6.19
CA PHE A 244 22.39 -20.01 7.21
C PHE A 244 22.09 -20.83 8.45
N ILE A 245 23.08 -20.95 9.31
CA ILE A 245 22.94 -21.67 10.56
C ILE A 245 22.64 -20.68 11.68
N ALA A 246 21.44 -20.76 12.28
CA ALA A 246 21.11 -19.96 13.45
C ALA A 246 21.60 -20.68 14.71
N VAL A 247 22.36 -19.96 15.52
CA VAL A 247 22.87 -20.45 16.82
C VAL A 247 22.57 -19.45 17.94
N PRO A 248 22.37 -19.89 19.18
CA PRO A 248 22.19 -18.98 20.31
C PRO A 248 23.34 -17.99 20.43
N THR A 249 23.02 -16.74 20.75
CA THR A 249 24.01 -15.66 20.93
C THR A 249 25.11 -16.01 21.90
N GLU A 250 24.80 -16.82 22.94
CA GLU A 250 25.74 -17.30 23.93
C GLU A 250 26.85 -18.24 23.40
N ALA A 251 26.68 -18.77 22.18
CA ALA A 251 27.67 -19.64 21.53
C ALA A 251 28.79 -18.87 20.85
N VAL A 252 28.62 -17.60 20.58
CA VAL A 252 29.59 -16.75 19.89
C VAL A 252 30.51 -16.09 20.89
N VAL A 253 31.80 -16.36 20.77
CA VAL A 253 32.86 -15.79 21.64
C VAL A 253 33.57 -14.70 20.83
N PRO A 254 33.49 -13.41 21.24
CA PRO A 254 34.27 -12.35 20.61
C PRO A 254 35.75 -12.48 21.02
N GLU A 255 36.66 -12.33 20.05
CA GLU A 255 38.11 -12.25 20.25
C GLU A 255 38.67 -10.97 19.60
N MET A 256 39.94 -10.67 19.85
CA MET A 256 40.57 -9.44 19.28
C MET A 256 40.59 -9.44 17.74
N ASP A 257 40.68 -10.63 17.15
CA ASP A 257 40.81 -10.80 15.68
C ASP A 257 39.49 -11.27 15.02
N GLY A 258 38.34 -11.19 15.71
CA GLY A 258 37.06 -11.60 15.13
C GLY A 258 36.13 -12.34 16.08
N LYS A 259 35.37 -13.27 15.57
CA LYS A 259 34.40 -14.08 16.34
C LYS A 259 34.73 -15.55 16.16
N ARG A 260 34.63 -16.31 17.26
CA ARG A 260 34.88 -17.76 17.27
C ARG A 260 33.73 -18.50 17.94
N MET A 261 33.62 -19.78 17.60
CA MET A 261 32.69 -20.72 18.23
C MET A 261 33.41 -22.01 18.57
N TRP A 262 32.87 -22.69 19.56
CA TRP A 262 33.35 -24.01 19.92
C TRP A 262 32.45 -25.08 19.36
N ILE A 263 33.03 -25.99 18.57
CA ILE A 263 32.34 -27.18 18.07
C ILE A 263 32.93 -28.43 18.66
N VAL A 264 32.20 -29.53 18.60
CA VAL A 264 32.72 -30.83 19.08
C VAL A 264 32.97 -31.73 17.89
N LYS A 265 34.25 -32.17 17.77
CA LYS A 265 34.64 -33.21 16.81
C LYS A 265 35.34 -34.35 17.55
N ASN A 266 34.87 -35.59 17.35
CA ASN A 266 35.44 -36.79 17.99
C ASN A 266 35.55 -36.68 19.53
N GLY A 267 34.55 -36.08 20.19
CA GLY A 267 34.52 -35.91 21.62
C GLY A 267 35.48 -34.85 22.18
N LYS A 268 36.05 -34.02 21.32
CA LYS A 268 36.99 -32.94 21.70
C LYS A 268 36.43 -31.59 21.24
N ALA A 269 36.63 -30.55 22.05
CA ALA A 269 36.30 -29.18 21.69
C ALA A 269 37.32 -28.65 20.68
N LEU A 270 36.83 -28.04 19.61
CA LEU A 270 37.61 -27.37 18.59
C LEU A 270 37.12 -25.95 18.43
N SER A 271 38.03 -24.98 18.52
CA SER A 271 37.71 -23.56 18.29
C SER A 271 37.76 -23.28 16.78
N VAL A 272 36.67 -22.75 16.23
CA VAL A 272 36.57 -22.38 14.81
C VAL A 272 36.26 -20.89 14.64
N PRO A 273 36.94 -20.19 13.72
CA PRO A 273 36.58 -18.82 13.39
C PRO A 273 35.24 -18.84 12.65
N VAL A 274 34.39 -17.86 12.93
CA VAL A 274 33.06 -17.75 12.31
C VAL A 274 32.80 -16.35 11.83
N GLU A 275 32.08 -16.25 10.70
CA GLU A 275 31.50 -14.99 10.23
C GLU A 275 30.02 -14.99 10.57
N THR A 276 29.54 -13.83 11.05
CA THR A 276 28.15 -13.67 11.44
C THR A 276 27.58 -12.42 10.78
N GLU A 277 26.33 -12.48 10.31
CA GLU A 277 25.71 -11.36 9.62
C GLU A 277 24.69 -10.64 10.50
N SER A 278 23.58 -11.28 10.81
CA SER A 278 22.49 -10.69 11.58
C SER A 278 22.40 -11.30 12.98
N ARG A 279 21.83 -10.55 13.93
CA ARG A 279 21.62 -10.97 15.30
C ARG A 279 20.27 -10.51 15.80
N ASP A 280 19.49 -11.42 16.34
CA ASP A 280 18.29 -11.11 17.11
C ASP A 280 18.57 -11.22 18.64
N GLU A 281 17.52 -11.09 19.47
CA GLU A 281 17.65 -11.17 20.94
C GLU A 281 18.17 -12.55 21.43
N LYS A 282 17.96 -13.60 20.67
CA LYS A 282 18.24 -15.00 21.08
C LYS A 282 19.28 -15.67 20.21
N ASN A 283 19.33 -15.38 18.91
CA ASN A 283 20.15 -16.08 17.95
C ASN A 283 21.04 -15.16 17.14
N VAL A 284 22.13 -15.72 16.62
CA VAL A 284 23.05 -15.12 15.66
C VAL A 284 23.09 -15.97 14.41
N GLU A 285 23.07 -15.32 13.26
CA GLU A 285 23.21 -15.95 11.94
C GLU A 285 24.69 -16.15 11.63
N VAL A 286 25.06 -17.39 11.39
CA VAL A 286 26.43 -17.78 11.02
C VAL A 286 26.46 -18.09 9.53
N THR A 287 27.28 -17.33 8.81
CA THR A 287 27.44 -17.46 7.35
C THR A 287 28.61 -18.34 6.96
N SER A 288 29.64 -18.44 7.81
CA SER A 288 30.78 -19.31 7.58
C SER A 288 31.40 -19.85 8.86
N GLY A 289 32.11 -20.96 8.78
CA GLY A 289 32.90 -21.56 9.87
C GLY A 289 32.30 -22.81 10.53
N ILE A 290 30.98 -23.05 10.41
CA ILE A 290 30.32 -24.27 10.89
C ILE A 290 29.45 -24.90 9.81
N SER A 291 29.11 -26.17 9.99
CA SER A 291 28.27 -26.95 9.07
C SER A 291 27.01 -27.43 9.79
N VAL A 292 25.94 -27.66 8.99
CA VAL A 292 24.71 -28.28 9.50
C VAL A 292 25.06 -29.67 10.08
N GLY A 293 24.58 -29.94 11.29
CA GLY A 293 24.88 -31.17 12.01
C GLY A 293 26.05 -31.05 13.01
N ASP A 294 26.85 -29.98 12.96
CA ASP A 294 27.90 -29.77 13.96
C ASP A 294 27.28 -29.56 15.34
N THR A 295 27.94 -30.10 16.33
CA THR A 295 27.57 -29.85 17.74
C THR A 295 28.26 -28.59 18.22
N VAL A 296 27.50 -27.52 18.37
CA VAL A 296 27.96 -26.20 18.81
C VAL A 296 27.78 -26.09 20.31
N LEU A 297 28.83 -25.65 21.01
CA LEU A 297 28.81 -25.47 22.47
C LEU A 297 28.21 -24.12 22.84
N THR A 298 27.31 -24.12 23.84
CA THR A 298 26.58 -22.92 24.32
C THR A 298 26.88 -22.60 25.77
N GLY A 299 27.54 -23.50 26.51
CA GLY A 299 27.88 -23.26 27.91
C GLY A 299 29.17 -23.97 28.36
N GLY A 300 29.83 -23.42 29.38
CA GLY A 300 31.15 -23.90 29.84
C GLY A 300 32.32 -23.38 28.99
N LEU A 301 32.09 -22.38 28.13
CA LEU A 301 33.05 -21.94 27.10
C LEU A 301 34.34 -21.34 27.66
N MET A 302 34.31 -20.70 28.83
CA MET A 302 35.49 -20.00 29.42
C MET A 302 36.60 -20.94 29.86
N GLN A 303 36.33 -22.23 30.07
CA GLN A 303 37.29 -23.22 30.54
C GLN A 303 37.85 -24.09 29.40
N LEU A 304 37.35 -23.89 28.20
CA LEU A 304 37.72 -24.69 27.03
C LEU A 304 39.10 -24.32 26.49
N ARG A 305 39.80 -25.34 26.04
CA ARG A 305 41.02 -25.21 25.23
C ARG A 305 40.90 -26.11 24.01
N ASP A 306 41.57 -25.73 22.96
CA ASP A 306 41.54 -26.49 21.71
C ASP A 306 42.04 -27.94 21.95
N GLY A 307 41.31 -28.93 21.43
CA GLY A 307 41.57 -30.35 21.60
C GLY A 307 41.17 -30.95 22.96
N MET A 308 40.55 -30.19 23.85
CA MET A 308 40.13 -30.66 25.19
C MET A 308 38.96 -31.67 25.06
N ALA A 309 39.07 -32.79 25.81
CA ALA A 309 38.00 -33.79 25.86
C ALA A 309 36.78 -33.24 26.65
N VAL A 310 35.61 -33.28 26.07
CA VAL A 310 34.36 -32.75 26.62
C VAL A 310 33.27 -33.81 26.70
N GLU A 311 32.34 -33.60 27.63
CA GLU A 311 31.10 -34.37 27.73
C GLU A 311 29.94 -33.42 27.51
N VAL A 312 29.24 -33.60 26.39
CA VAL A 312 28.20 -32.65 25.94
C VAL A 312 26.84 -33.06 26.48
N LYS A 313 26.20 -32.15 27.23
CA LYS A 313 24.79 -32.23 27.58
C LYS A 313 23.98 -31.43 26.55
N MET A 314 23.19 -32.13 25.77
CA MET A 314 22.37 -31.42 24.75
C MET A 314 21.28 -30.58 25.40
N LYS A 315 21.21 -29.32 25.00
CA LYS A 315 20.13 -28.42 25.36
C LYS A 315 18.96 -28.69 24.41
N ARG A 316 17.78 -28.97 24.92
CA ARG A 316 16.55 -29.20 24.13
C ARG A 316 15.95 -27.93 23.63
#